data_4cbf4555ab2d8f05aaf56d0e7fb98f7f
#
_entry.id   4cbf4555ab2d8f05aaf56d0e7fb98f7f
#
_cell.length_a   1.000
_cell.length_b   1.000
_cell.length_c   1.000
_cell.angle_alpha   90.00
_cell.angle_beta   90.00
_cell.angle_gamma   90.00
#
_symmetry.space_group_name_H-M   'P 1'
#
loop_
_entity.id
_entity.type
_entity.pdbx_description
1 polymer ?
#
loop_
_entity_poly.entity_id
_entity_poly.type
_entity_poly.pdbx_seq_one_letter_code
_entity_poly.pdbx_strand_id
1 'polypeptide(L)'
;MGTITIDRRLIPLLLDLPSRQVLVDYDGEADVLYLSFEKPQQATDSVMGEDGNVYHYRDNRIVGVTILHARKRVKETEARG
;
A
#
# COMPACT_ATOMS: atom_id res chain seq x y z
N MET A 1 -15.71 -2.20 21.79
CA MET A 1 -14.75 -2.11 20.74
C MET A 1 -14.62 -3.42 19.96
N GLY A 2 -14.62 -3.36 18.68
CA GLY A 2 -14.54 -4.57 17.88
C GLY A 2 -13.19 -5.23 17.88
N THR A 3 -13.16 -6.50 17.55
CA THR A 3 -11.93 -7.26 17.36
C THR A 3 -11.53 -7.17 15.90
N ILE A 4 -10.25 -6.93 15.65
CA ILE A 4 -9.73 -6.92 14.30
C ILE A 4 -9.40 -8.35 13.90
N THR A 5 -9.93 -8.76 12.77
CA THR A 5 -9.66 -10.08 12.24
C THR A 5 -8.89 -9.94 10.93
N ILE A 6 -7.75 -10.62 10.86
CA ILE A 6 -6.93 -10.61 9.65
C ILE A 6 -7.40 -11.73 8.72
N ASP A 7 -7.73 -11.36 7.49
CA ASP A 7 -8.10 -12.34 6.46
C ASP A 7 -6.88 -13.23 6.16
N ARG A 8 -7.09 -14.53 6.16
CA ARG A 8 -6.01 -15.50 5.92
C ARG A 8 -5.32 -15.27 4.57
N ARG A 9 -6.07 -14.76 3.59
CA ARG A 9 -5.51 -14.48 2.27
C ARG A 9 -4.53 -13.31 2.27
N LEU A 10 -4.59 -12.48 3.30
CA LEU A 10 -3.70 -11.34 3.44
C LEU A 10 -2.30 -11.77 3.90
N ILE A 11 -2.21 -12.87 4.65
CA ILE A 11 -0.95 -13.29 5.25
C ILE A 11 0.16 -13.53 4.22
N PRO A 12 -0.07 -14.30 3.15
CA PRO A 12 0.98 -14.48 2.14
C PRO A 12 1.41 -13.17 1.49
N LEU A 13 0.46 -12.25 1.28
CA LEU A 13 0.77 -10.96 0.69
C LEU A 13 1.66 -10.13 1.60
N LEU A 14 1.41 -10.18 2.90
CA LEU A 14 2.23 -9.46 3.86
C LEU A 14 3.64 -10.05 3.96
N LEU A 15 3.76 -11.37 3.86
CA LEU A 15 5.06 -12.04 3.90
C LEU A 15 5.91 -11.73 2.68
N ASP A 16 5.28 -11.40 1.56
CA ASP A 16 5.98 -11.06 0.31
C ASP A 16 6.42 -9.61 0.25
N LEU A 17 6.07 -8.80 1.26
CA LEU A 17 6.50 -7.41 1.28
C LEU A 17 8.02 -7.31 1.38
N PRO A 18 8.62 -6.26 0.78
CA PRO A 18 10.08 -6.13 0.72
C PRO A 18 10.73 -5.78 2.04
N SER A 19 9.95 -5.61 3.10
CA SER A 19 10.47 -5.20 4.40
C SER A 19 9.69 -5.88 5.52
N ARG A 20 10.35 -6.07 6.66
CA ARG A 20 9.70 -6.60 7.85
C ARG A 20 8.79 -5.59 8.51
N GLN A 21 9.01 -4.33 8.23
CA GLN A 21 8.23 -3.25 8.83
C GLN A 21 7.60 -2.41 7.74
N VAL A 22 6.33 -2.13 7.90
CA VAL A 22 5.60 -1.29 6.97
C VAL A 22 4.85 -0.23 7.77
N LEU A 23 5.09 1.04 7.44
CA LEU A 23 4.33 2.14 7.99
C LEU A 23 3.14 2.37 7.07
N VAL A 24 1.95 2.39 7.67
CA VAL A 24 0.71 2.59 6.93
C VAL A 24 0.13 3.93 7.37
N ASP A 25 -0.17 4.79 6.41
CA ASP A 25 -0.78 6.08 6.67
C ASP A 25 -1.90 6.29 5.67
N TYR A 26 -3.08 6.65 6.15
CA TYR A 26 -4.23 6.82 5.30
C TYR A 26 -4.75 8.25 5.40
N ASP A 27 -4.83 8.93 4.24
CA ASP A 27 -5.44 10.25 4.13
C ASP A 27 -6.88 10.08 3.69
N GLY A 28 -7.82 10.23 4.63
CA GLY A 28 -9.24 10.02 4.35
C GLY A 28 -9.85 11.07 3.44
N GLU A 29 -9.33 12.29 3.43
CA GLU A 29 -9.87 13.34 2.57
C GLU A 29 -9.50 13.09 1.11
N ALA A 30 -8.26 12.68 0.87
CA ALA A 30 -7.79 12.42 -0.48
C ALA A 30 -8.07 10.98 -0.92
N ASP A 31 -8.44 10.10 -0.02
CA ASP A 31 -8.61 8.66 -0.24
C ASP A 31 -7.32 8.04 -0.78
N VAL A 32 -6.23 8.35 -0.11
CA VAL A 32 -4.90 7.87 -0.49
C VAL A 32 -4.31 7.10 0.66
N LEU A 33 -3.82 5.90 0.35
CA LEU A 33 -3.15 5.04 1.32
C LEU A 33 -1.65 5.03 1.00
N TYR A 34 -0.84 5.36 2.01
CA TYR A 34 0.62 5.40 1.87
C TYR A 34 1.23 4.23 2.61
N LEU A 35 2.04 3.47 1.91
CA LEU A 35 2.82 2.38 2.50
C LEU A 35 4.30 2.76 2.40
N SER A 36 5.01 2.73 3.52
CA SER A 36 6.44 3.02 3.55
C SER A 36 7.18 1.82 4.11
N PHE A 37 8.14 1.32 3.38
CA PHE A 37 8.93 0.14 3.76
C PHE A 37 10.23 0.52 4.45
N GLU A 38 10.59 1.79 4.40
CA GLU A 38 11.77 2.31 5.08
C GLU A 38 11.43 3.63 5.76
N LYS A 39 12.08 3.91 6.87
CA LYS A 39 11.90 5.15 7.61
C LYS A 39 13.26 5.79 7.86
N PRO A 40 13.51 7.01 7.36
CA PRO A 40 12.61 7.76 6.49
C PRO A 40 12.57 7.17 5.08
N GLN A 41 11.46 7.37 4.42
CA GLN A 41 11.35 7.01 3.01
C GLN A 41 12.04 8.10 2.19
N GLN A 42 13.15 7.77 1.59
CA GLN A 42 13.92 8.72 0.81
C GLN A 42 13.97 8.26 -0.64
N ALA A 43 12.80 8.29 -1.28
CA ALA A 43 12.70 7.87 -2.66
C ALA A 43 13.47 8.80 -3.59
N THR A 44 14.21 8.23 -4.52
CA THR A 44 14.90 8.99 -5.55
C THR A 44 14.15 8.97 -6.87
N ASP A 45 13.16 8.10 -6.99
CA ASP A 45 12.38 7.95 -8.21
C ASP A 45 10.98 7.43 -7.87
N SER A 46 10.00 7.79 -8.70
CA SER A 46 8.63 7.35 -8.53
C SER A 46 8.04 7.03 -9.88
N VAL A 47 7.36 5.90 -9.97
CA VAL A 47 6.80 5.40 -11.22
C VAL A 47 5.35 5.03 -11.00
N MET A 48 4.46 5.49 -11.88
CA MET A 48 3.07 5.05 -11.84
C MET A 48 2.96 3.70 -12.54
N GLY A 49 2.43 2.71 -11.82
CA GLY A 49 2.21 1.39 -12.37
C GLY A 49 0.95 1.32 -13.22
N GLU A 50 0.80 0.23 -13.93
CA GLU A 50 -0.39 -0.01 -14.75
C GLU A 50 -1.65 -0.14 -13.89
N ASP A 51 -1.47 -0.53 -12.63
CA ASP A 51 -2.58 -0.63 -11.68
C ASP A 51 -3.06 0.73 -11.17
N GLY A 52 -2.38 1.82 -11.54
CA GLY A 52 -2.74 3.17 -11.10
C GLY A 52 -2.13 3.56 -9.77
N ASN A 53 -1.32 2.71 -9.17
CA ASN A 53 -0.60 3.05 -7.95
C ASN A 53 0.75 3.65 -8.29
N VAL A 54 1.30 4.44 -7.35
CA VAL A 54 2.62 5.03 -7.55
C VAL A 54 3.62 4.26 -6.71
N TYR A 55 4.66 3.77 -7.36
CA TYR A 55 5.72 2.99 -6.72
C TYR A 55 6.94 3.86 -6.54
N HIS A 56 7.48 3.90 -5.33
CA HIS A 56 8.61 4.74 -4.96
C HIS A 56 9.86 3.90 -4.80
N TYR A 57 10.92 4.32 -5.46
CA TYR A 57 12.18 3.57 -5.49
C TYR A 57 13.33 4.42 -4.98
N ARG A 58 14.28 3.77 -4.36
CA ARG A 58 15.58 4.33 -4.04
C ARG A 58 16.62 3.38 -4.58
N ASP A 59 17.38 3.81 -5.59
CA ASP A 59 18.41 3.00 -6.24
C ASP A 59 17.88 1.67 -6.71
N ASN A 60 16.89 1.45 -7.32
CA ASN A 60 16.30 0.18 -7.80
C ASN A 60 15.62 -0.65 -6.70
N ARG A 61 15.55 -0.13 -5.47
CA ARG A 61 14.86 -0.82 -4.39
C ARG A 61 13.54 -0.13 -4.11
N ILE A 62 12.46 -0.90 -4.00
CA ILE A 62 11.17 -0.32 -3.67
C ILE A 62 11.16 0.09 -2.19
N VAL A 63 10.79 1.34 -1.93
CA VAL A 63 10.77 1.88 -0.57
C VAL A 63 9.37 2.33 -0.14
N GLY A 64 8.42 2.34 -1.03
CA GLY A 64 7.06 2.70 -0.68
C GLY A 64 6.10 2.57 -1.84
N VAL A 65 4.81 2.64 -1.54
CA VAL A 65 3.74 2.61 -2.52
C VAL A 65 2.66 3.61 -2.10
N THR A 66 2.17 4.39 -3.04
CA THR A 66 1.02 5.26 -2.83
C THR A 66 -0.16 4.67 -3.60
N ILE A 67 -1.21 4.33 -2.86
CA ILE A 67 -2.41 3.73 -3.44
C ILE A 67 -3.47 4.82 -3.54
N LEU A 68 -3.81 5.19 -4.76
CA LEU A 68 -4.80 6.21 -5.04
C LEU A 68 -6.19 5.59 -5.07
N HIS A 69 -7.19 6.34 -4.60
CA HIS A 69 -8.58 5.90 -4.55
C HIS A 69 -8.74 4.58 -3.79
N ALA A 70 -8.06 4.48 -2.64
CA ALA A 70 -7.93 3.22 -1.93
C ALA A 70 -9.27 2.61 -1.54
N ARG A 71 -10.15 3.41 -0.94
CA ARG A 71 -11.46 2.91 -0.49
C ARG A 71 -12.36 2.58 -1.67
N LYS A 72 -12.28 3.37 -2.72
CA LYS A 72 -13.06 3.13 -3.92
C LYS A 72 -12.72 1.79 -4.56
N ARG A 73 -11.42 1.44 -4.56
CA ARG A 73 -10.98 0.16 -5.12
C ARG A 73 -11.51 -1.03 -4.33
N VAL A 74 -11.58 -0.90 -3.02
CA VAL A 74 -12.16 -1.95 -2.18
C VAL A 74 -13.62 -2.18 -2.53
N LYS A 75 -14.37 -1.10 -2.70
CA LYS A 75 -15.79 -1.20 -3.06
C LYS A 75 -15.99 -1.84 -4.42
N GLU A 76 -15.13 -1.51 -5.39
CA GLU A 76 -15.20 -2.11 -6.72
C GLU A 76 -14.94 -3.62 -6.65
N THR A 77 -13.98 -4.03 -5.85
CA THR A 77 -13.65 -5.43 -5.65
C THR A 77 -14.83 -6.18 -5.02
N GLU A 78 -15.47 -5.58 -4.02
CA GLU A 78 -16.65 -6.18 -3.37
C GLU A 78 -17.81 -6.31 -4.35
N ALA A 79 -17.99 -5.30 -5.22
CA ALA A 79 -19.08 -5.31 -6.17
C ALA A 79 -18.96 -6.43 -7.20
N ARG A 80 -17.76 -6.88 -7.47
CA ARG A 80 -17.53 -7.98 -8.41
C ARG A 80 -17.79 -9.35 -7.78
N GLY A 81 -18.02 -9.37 -6.51
CA GLY A 81 -18.32 -10.58 -5.82
C GLY A 81 -17.23 -11.24 -5.17
#